data_75ef776cbe4413b3db6446045776e000
#
_entry.id   75ef776cbe4413b3db6446045776e000
#
_cell.length_a   1.000
_cell.length_b   1.000
_cell.length_c   1.000
_cell.angle_alpha   90.00
_cell.angle_beta   90.00
_cell.angle_gamma   90.00
#
_symmetry.space_group_name_H-M   'P 1'
#
loop_
_entity.id
_entity.type
_entity.pdbx_description
1 polymer ?
#
loop_
_entity_poly.entity_id
_entity_poly.type
_entity_poly.pdbx_seq_one_letter_code
_entity_poly.pdbx_strand_id
1 'polypeptide(L)'
;MTDGFVLPESLSEGDKVAVMATSAGIKNRFPAAFEKGLERLEERFGLEPVVYSTAEKDTEYLNANPEEKAEEFMQAFEDPEIKGVIPVSGGDEQLRILKHLEPDRLKNNPTRFYGISDNTNLHMYLWNLGIQSFYAGQFVPDLMSGGELG
;
A
#
# COMPACT_ATOMS: atom_id res chain seq x y z
N MET A 1 -11.48 -8.95 22.53
CA MET A 1 -11.92 -7.54 22.66
C MET A 1 -11.02 -6.67 21.82
N THR A 2 -11.62 -5.75 21.07
CA THR A 2 -10.90 -4.82 20.21
C THR A 2 -10.66 -3.47 20.89
N ASP A 3 -10.67 -3.46 22.22
CA ASP A 3 -10.47 -2.25 23.00
C ASP A 3 -9.14 -1.59 22.64
N GLY A 4 -9.20 -0.38 22.12
CA GLY A 4 -8.05 0.39 21.70
C GLY A 4 -7.65 0.20 20.22
N PHE A 5 -8.26 -0.74 19.48
CA PHE A 5 -8.03 -0.87 18.03
C PHE A 5 -8.90 0.11 17.25
N VAL A 6 -8.26 0.77 16.30
CA VAL A 6 -8.92 1.69 15.37
C VAL A 6 -9.16 0.97 14.05
N LEU A 7 -10.40 0.97 13.60
CA LEU A 7 -10.75 0.61 12.23
C LEU A 7 -10.76 1.89 11.40
N PRO A 8 -9.81 2.08 10.48
CA PRO A 8 -9.79 3.28 9.65
C PRO A 8 -11.07 3.43 8.82
N GLU A 9 -11.42 4.67 8.51
CA GLU A 9 -12.62 4.99 7.73
C GLU A 9 -12.69 4.19 6.43
N SER A 10 -13.88 3.72 6.08
CA SER A 10 -14.13 2.95 4.86
C SER A 10 -13.88 3.78 3.60
N LEU A 11 -13.41 3.13 2.55
CA LEU A 11 -13.29 3.75 1.23
C LEU A 11 -14.68 4.00 0.63
N SER A 12 -14.83 5.14 -0.02
CA SER A 12 -16.03 5.55 -0.75
C SER A 12 -15.67 5.90 -2.18
N GLU A 13 -16.65 5.86 -3.07
CA GLU A 13 -16.47 6.28 -4.47
C GLU A 13 -15.89 7.70 -4.53
N GLY A 14 -14.88 7.89 -5.36
CA GLY A 14 -14.15 9.15 -5.51
C GLY A 14 -12.99 9.34 -4.56
N ASP A 15 -12.81 8.45 -3.58
CA ASP A 15 -11.67 8.56 -2.65
C ASP A 15 -10.34 8.32 -3.36
N LYS A 16 -9.33 9.08 -2.93
CA LYS A 16 -7.95 8.91 -3.38
C LYS A 16 -7.26 7.80 -2.59
N VAL A 17 -6.56 6.94 -3.33
CA VAL A 17 -5.74 5.87 -2.74
C VAL A 17 -4.30 5.98 -3.25
N ALA A 18 -3.35 5.87 -2.32
CA ALA A 18 -1.94 5.85 -2.68
C ALA A 18 -1.56 4.49 -3.25
N VAL A 19 -0.96 4.49 -4.43
CA VAL A 19 -0.38 3.30 -5.05
C VAL A 19 1.13 3.42 -4.93
N MET A 20 1.76 2.51 -4.18
CA MET A 20 3.18 2.59 -3.87
C MET A 20 3.84 1.21 -3.79
N ALA A 21 5.16 1.18 -3.91
CA ALA A 21 5.92 -0.03 -3.63
C ALA A 21 6.33 -0.03 -2.16
N THR A 22 5.80 -0.98 -1.40
CA THR A 22 6.17 -1.21 0.00
C THR A 22 7.19 -2.33 0.15
N SER A 23 7.46 -3.05 -0.93
CA SER A 23 8.42 -4.15 -1.01
C SER A 23 9.08 -4.16 -2.39
N ALA A 24 8.75 -5.10 -3.28
CA ALA A 24 9.28 -5.15 -4.64
C ALA A 24 8.57 -4.17 -5.58
N GLY A 25 9.26 -3.81 -6.67
CA GLY A 25 8.71 -3.02 -7.77
C GLY A 25 8.25 -3.91 -8.93
N ILE A 26 7.21 -3.49 -9.64
CA ILE A 26 6.63 -4.29 -10.73
C ILE A 26 6.49 -3.54 -12.05
N LYS A 27 6.39 -2.23 -12.04
CA LYS A 27 6.08 -1.42 -13.22
C LYS A 27 7.05 -1.65 -14.37
N ASN A 28 8.34 -1.71 -14.06
CA ASN A 28 9.38 -1.92 -15.09
C ASN A 28 9.30 -3.29 -15.75
N ARG A 29 8.79 -4.30 -15.04
CA ARG A 29 8.64 -5.65 -15.57
C ARG A 29 7.32 -5.84 -16.30
N PHE A 30 6.28 -5.19 -15.85
CA PHE A 30 4.91 -5.38 -16.33
C PHE A 30 4.18 -4.05 -16.50
N PRO A 31 4.68 -3.13 -17.36
CA PRO A 31 4.12 -1.77 -17.47
C PRO A 31 2.65 -1.77 -17.91
N ALA A 32 2.28 -2.60 -18.87
CA ALA A 32 0.89 -2.69 -19.36
C ALA A 32 -0.06 -3.23 -18.29
N ALA A 33 0.39 -4.22 -17.51
CA ALA A 33 -0.40 -4.78 -16.43
C ALA A 33 -0.54 -3.78 -15.27
N PHE A 34 0.50 -2.98 -15.02
CA PHE A 34 0.44 -1.90 -14.02
C PHE A 34 -0.63 -0.87 -14.40
N GLU A 35 -0.62 -0.39 -15.64
CA GLU A 35 -1.65 0.54 -16.13
C GLU A 35 -3.06 -0.06 -16.02
N LYS A 36 -3.20 -1.35 -16.33
CA LYS A 36 -4.48 -2.06 -16.18
C LYS A 36 -4.96 -2.11 -14.73
N GLY A 37 -4.04 -2.23 -13.79
CA GLY A 37 -4.36 -2.15 -12.36
C GLY A 37 -4.93 -0.79 -11.96
N LEU A 38 -4.33 0.30 -12.47
CA LEU A 38 -4.84 1.65 -12.24
C LEU A 38 -6.25 1.84 -12.83
N GLU A 39 -6.46 1.43 -14.08
CA GLU A 39 -7.78 1.48 -14.72
C GLU A 39 -8.84 0.73 -13.90
N ARG A 40 -8.50 -0.43 -13.36
CA ARG A 40 -9.43 -1.21 -12.54
C ARG A 40 -9.80 -0.54 -11.23
N LEU A 41 -8.86 0.15 -10.58
CA LEU A 41 -9.17 0.94 -9.40
C LEU A 41 -10.22 2.00 -9.72
N GLU A 42 -10.09 2.68 -10.85
CA GLU A 42 -11.05 3.70 -11.29
C GLU A 42 -12.38 3.09 -11.74
N GLU A 43 -12.34 2.15 -12.68
CA GLU A 43 -13.54 1.65 -13.35
C GLU A 43 -14.37 0.69 -12.48
N ARG A 44 -13.72 -0.14 -11.66
CA ARG A 44 -14.39 -1.16 -10.88
C ARG A 44 -14.71 -0.73 -9.46
N PHE A 45 -13.86 0.10 -8.87
CA PHE A 45 -13.99 0.51 -7.48
C PHE A 45 -14.32 1.98 -7.31
N GLY A 46 -14.31 2.76 -8.40
CA GLY A 46 -14.59 4.19 -8.35
C GLY A 46 -13.57 4.99 -7.54
N LEU A 47 -12.35 4.48 -7.40
CA LEU A 47 -11.29 5.11 -6.63
C LEU A 47 -10.37 5.92 -7.55
N GLU A 48 -9.75 6.95 -7.00
CA GLU A 48 -8.76 7.77 -7.71
C GLU A 48 -7.35 7.36 -7.27
N PRO A 49 -6.59 6.62 -8.11
CA PRO A 49 -5.25 6.21 -7.75
C PRO A 49 -4.27 7.39 -7.84
N VAL A 50 -3.46 7.55 -6.80
CA VAL A 50 -2.34 8.50 -6.74
C VAL A 50 -1.06 7.69 -6.72
N VAL A 51 -0.32 7.70 -7.82
CA VAL A 51 0.90 6.90 -7.97
C VAL A 51 2.07 7.61 -7.29
N TYR A 52 2.60 6.99 -6.25
CA TYR A 52 3.77 7.49 -5.53
C TYR A 52 5.06 7.09 -6.23
N SER A 53 6.15 7.81 -5.95
CA SER A 53 7.41 7.63 -6.69
C SER A 53 7.99 6.22 -6.56
N THR A 54 7.83 5.56 -5.43
CA THR A 54 8.33 4.18 -5.24
C THR A 54 7.69 3.20 -6.21
N ALA A 55 6.44 3.41 -6.62
CA ALA A 55 5.76 2.57 -7.61
C ALA A 55 6.40 2.64 -9.00
N GLU A 56 7.20 3.68 -9.26
CA GLU A 56 7.91 3.89 -10.52
C GLU A 56 9.32 3.26 -10.53
N LYS A 57 9.78 2.77 -9.38
CA LYS A 57 11.14 2.26 -9.19
C LYS A 57 11.21 0.75 -9.38
N ASP A 58 12.38 0.25 -9.79
CA ASP A 58 12.63 -1.17 -9.83
C ASP A 58 12.97 -1.74 -8.43
N THR A 59 12.97 -3.06 -8.34
CA THR A 59 13.22 -3.76 -7.07
C THR A 59 14.63 -3.51 -6.53
N GLU A 60 15.63 -3.43 -7.40
CA GLU A 60 17.02 -3.18 -6.97
C GLU A 60 17.15 -1.81 -6.29
N TYR A 61 16.58 -0.78 -6.91
CA TYR A 61 16.55 0.57 -6.32
C TYR A 61 15.83 0.57 -4.97
N LEU A 62 14.66 -0.05 -4.91
CA LEU A 62 13.84 -0.09 -3.69
C LEU A 62 14.54 -0.81 -2.55
N ASN A 63 15.23 -1.91 -2.84
CA ASN A 63 15.98 -2.66 -1.84
C ASN A 63 17.22 -1.88 -1.33
N ALA A 64 17.78 -1.02 -2.17
CA ALA A 64 18.87 -0.14 -1.78
C ALA A 64 18.40 1.10 -1.00
N ASN A 65 17.12 1.45 -1.05
CA ASN A 65 16.56 2.66 -0.46
C ASN A 65 15.31 2.35 0.41
N PRO A 66 15.45 1.52 1.45
CA PRO A 66 14.29 1.16 2.30
C PRO A 66 13.65 2.37 2.99
N GLU A 67 14.43 3.40 3.29
CA GLU A 67 13.96 4.63 3.92
C GLU A 67 12.95 5.40 3.03
N GLU A 68 13.09 5.34 1.72
CA GLU A 68 12.12 5.98 0.81
C GLU A 68 10.76 5.31 0.86
N LYS A 69 10.73 3.98 0.92
CA LYS A 69 9.49 3.23 1.07
C LYS A 69 8.80 3.56 2.38
N ALA A 70 9.56 3.61 3.46
CA ALA A 70 9.04 3.97 4.78
C ALA A 70 8.50 5.39 4.81
N GLU A 71 9.24 6.35 4.26
CA GLU A 71 8.81 7.75 4.24
C GLU A 71 7.53 7.95 3.42
N GLU A 72 7.44 7.38 2.23
CA GLU A 72 6.20 7.48 1.44
C GLU A 72 5.01 6.84 2.13
N PHE A 73 5.21 5.71 2.81
CA PHE A 73 4.15 5.06 3.58
C PHE A 73 3.62 5.98 4.68
N MET A 74 4.50 6.64 5.42
CA MET A 74 4.10 7.60 6.45
C MET A 74 3.44 8.84 5.85
N GLN A 75 3.96 9.36 4.75
CA GLN A 75 3.37 10.51 4.06
C GLN A 75 1.94 10.21 3.60
N ALA A 76 1.69 9.01 3.09
CA ALA A 76 0.35 8.61 2.67
C ALA A 76 -0.63 8.60 3.86
N PHE A 77 -0.20 8.14 5.03
CA PHE A 77 -1.02 8.18 6.24
C PHE A 77 -1.28 9.61 6.71
N GLU A 78 -0.31 10.50 6.57
CA GLU A 78 -0.43 11.90 6.99
C GLU A 78 -1.22 12.77 6.03
N ASP A 79 -1.35 12.36 4.77
CA ASP A 79 -2.09 13.14 3.78
C ASP A 79 -3.60 12.96 3.99
N PRO A 80 -4.34 14.03 4.38
CA PRO A 80 -5.77 13.91 4.66
C PRO A 80 -6.62 13.58 3.43
N GLU A 81 -6.10 13.74 2.23
CA GLU A 81 -6.79 13.37 1.00
C GLU A 81 -6.66 11.87 0.66
N ILE A 82 -5.62 11.20 1.18
CA ILE A 82 -5.40 9.78 0.95
C ILE A 82 -6.20 8.95 1.94
N LYS A 83 -7.10 8.13 1.43
CA LYS A 83 -8.00 7.30 2.25
C LYS A 83 -7.59 5.84 2.36
N GLY A 84 -6.64 5.42 1.54
CA GLY A 84 -6.12 4.06 1.56
C GLY A 84 -4.77 3.94 0.89
N VAL A 85 -4.04 2.89 1.23
CA VAL A 85 -2.74 2.56 0.65
C VAL A 85 -2.82 1.18 0.03
N ILE A 86 -2.51 1.09 -1.26
CA ILE A 86 -2.54 -0.16 -2.03
C ILE A 86 -1.13 -0.43 -2.54
N PRO A 87 -0.45 -1.46 -2.00
CA PRO A 87 0.88 -1.82 -2.47
C PRO A 87 0.83 -2.46 -3.85
N VAL A 88 1.88 -2.24 -4.64
CA VAL A 88 1.98 -2.84 -5.97
C VAL A 88 2.31 -4.33 -5.93
N SER A 89 3.04 -4.78 -4.90
CA SER A 89 3.47 -6.18 -4.78
C SER A 89 3.94 -6.53 -3.37
N GLY A 90 4.09 -7.81 -3.10
CA GLY A 90 4.95 -8.33 -2.05
C GLY A 90 6.42 -8.33 -2.46
N GLY A 91 7.22 -9.20 -1.87
CA GLY A 91 8.65 -9.33 -2.11
C GLY A 91 9.34 -10.00 -0.94
N ASP A 92 10.59 -9.60 -0.67
CA ASP A 92 11.42 -10.24 0.36
C ASP A 92 12.06 -9.27 1.35
N GLU A 93 12.00 -7.98 1.11
CA GLU A 93 12.82 -6.98 1.78
C GLU A 93 12.04 -5.98 2.65
N GLN A 94 10.72 -6.15 2.77
CA GLN A 94 9.90 -5.17 3.51
C GLN A 94 10.30 -5.03 4.99
N LEU A 95 10.79 -6.10 5.59
CA LEU A 95 11.25 -6.05 6.98
C LEU A 95 12.24 -4.90 7.23
N ARG A 96 13.02 -4.54 6.24
CA ARG A 96 14.05 -3.50 6.35
C ARG A 96 13.47 -2.09 6.51
N ILE A 97 12.22 -1.86 6.13
CA ILE A 97 11.62 -0.54 6.25
C ILE A 97 11.14 -0.25 7.68
N LEU A 98 10.90 -1.27 8.49
CA LEU A 98 10.26 -1.12 9.80
C LEU A 98 11.05 -0.20 10.73
N LYS A 99 12.38 -0.28 10.72
CA LYS A 99 13.25 0.57 11.54
C LYS A 99 13.21 2.05 11.17
N HIS A 100 12.71 2.39 10.00
CA HIS A 100 12.59 3.77 9.50
C HIS A 100 11.20 4.36 9.76
N LEU A 101 10.27 3.56 10.27
CA LEU A 101 8.92 4.03 10.57
C LEU A 101 8.89 4.76 11.92
N GLU A 102 8.13 5.83 11.96
CA GLU A 102 7.88 6.61 13.16
C GLU A 102 6.44 6.34 13.64
N PRO A 103 6.27 5.62 14.77
CA PRO A 103 4.96 5.15 15.20
C PRO A 103 3.89 6.23 15.30
N ASP A 104 4.24 7.40 15.83
CA ASP A 104 3.28 8.47 16.05
C ASP A 104 2.70 9.04 14.75
N ARG A 105 3.49 9.07 13.68
CA ARG A 105 3.03 9.53 12.36
C ARG A 105 1.93 8.63 11.81
N LEU A 106 2.01 7.35 12.07
CA LEU A 106 0.98 6.37 11.67
C LEU A 106 -0.19 6.36 12.64
N LYS A 107 0.12 6.32 13.94
CA LYS A 107 -0.88 6.20 15.01
C LYS A 107 -1.82 7.39 15.06
N ASN A 108 -1.30 8.59 14.76
CA ASN A 108 -2.10 9.82 14.77
C ASN A 108 -2.96 9.99 13.50
N ASN A 109 -2.69 9.20 12.47
CA ASN A 109 -3.34 9.32 11.16
C ASN A 109 -3.77 7.95 10.62
N PRO A 110 -4.61 7.18 11.33
CA PRO A 110 -4.98 5.82 10.89
C PRO A 110 -5.59 5.85 9.49
N THR A 111 -5.01 5.08 8.57
CA THR A 111 -5.42 4.99 7.17
C THR A 111 -5.54 3.53 6.77
N ARG A 112 -6.46 3.21 5.86
CA ARG A 112 -6.62 1.84 5.40
C ARG A 112 -5.39 1.37 4.63
N PHE A 113 -4.87 0.23 5.03
CA PHE A 113 -3.76 -0.45 4.36
C PHE A 113 -4.20 -1.83 3.90
N TYR A 114 -3.88 -2.14 2.66
CA TYR A 114 -4.12 -3.43 2.04
C TYR A 114 -2.80 -4.12 1.73
N GLY A 115 -2.85 -5.37 1.33
CA GLY A 115 -1.68 -6.10 0.90
C GLY A 115 -1.64 -7.52 1.42
N ILE A 116 -0.83 -8.35 0.77
CA ILE A 116 -0.61 -9.75 1.14
C ILE A 116 0.88 -10.08 1.12
N SER A 117 1.23 -11.32 1.48
CA SER A 117 2.61 -11.84 1.40
C SER A 117 3.56 -11.00 2.25
N ASP A 118 4.65 -10.45 1.66
CA ASP A 118 5.64 -9.65 2.37
C ASP A 118 5.05 -8.43 3.09
N ASN A 119 3.92 -7.93 2.62
CA ASN A 119 3.18 -6.85 3.29
C ASN A 119 2.69 -7.20 4.70
N THR A 120 2.79 -8.47 5.08
CA THR A 120 2.52 -8.93 6.45
C THR A 120 3.35 -8.16 7.48
N ASN A 121 4.58 -7.76 7.15
CA ASN A 121 5.42 -6.97 8.04
C ASN A 121 4.75 -5.66 8.45
N LEU A 122 4.17 -4.94 7.49
CA LEU A 122 3.44 -3.70 7.77
C LEU A 122 2.12 -3.97 8.50
N HIS A 123 1.41 -5.04 8.15
CA HIS A 123 0.21 -5.43 8.89
C HIS A 123 0.51 -5.65 10.37
N MET A 124 1.59 -6.36 10.68
CA MET A 124 1.97 -6.62 12.06
C MET A 124 2.46 -5.36 12.77
N TYR A 125 3.15 -4.47 12.06
CA TYR A 125 3.55 -3.18 12.62
C TYR A 125 2.32 -2.33 12.99
N LEU A 126 1.36 -2.20 12.09
CA LEU A 126 0.10 -1.48 12.34
C LEU A 126 -0.70 -2.13 13.46
N TRP A 127 -0.75 -3.46 13.51
CA TRP A 127 -1.39 -4.20 14.59
C TRP A 127 -0.82 -3.80 15.96
N ASN A 128 0.50 -3.71 16.08
CA ASN A 128 1.15 -3.29 17.31
C ASN A 128 0.83 -1.84 17.70
N LEU A 129 0.44 -1.01 16.73
CA LEU A 129 -0.03 0.36 16.99
C LEU A 129 -1.52 0.44 17.28
N GLY A 130 -2.24 -0.68 17.22
CA GLY A 130 -3.67 -0.71 17.41
C GLY A 130 -4.48 -0.27 16.18
N ILE A 131 -3.91 -0.37 14.99
CA ILE A 131 -4.57 0.00 13.72
C ILE A 131 -4.91 -1.29 12.97
N GLN A 132 -6.18 -1.47 12.61
CA GLN A 132 -6.62 -2.58 11.77
C GLN A 132 -6.23 -2.35 10.32
N SER A 133 -5.84 -3.42 9.65
CA SER A 133 -5.50 -3.42 8.23
C SER A 133 -6.09 -4.65 7.54
N PHE A 134 -6.02 -4.71 6.21
CA PHE A 134 -6.78 -5.68 5.42
C PHE A 134 -5.82 -6.56 4.61
N TYR A 135 -5.80 -7.84 4.90
CA TYR A 135 -4.96 -8.82 4.21
C TYR A 135 -5.60 -9.21 2.87
N ALA A 136 -5.49 -8.33 1.89
CA ALA A 136 -6.09 -8.49 0.56
C ALA A 136 -5.63 -7.36 -0.38
N GLY A 137 -6.00 -7.45 -1.65
CA GLY A 137 -6.10 -6.27 -2.52
C GLY A 137 -4.80 -5.54 -2.82
N GLN A 138 -3.80 -6.22 -3.32
CA GLN A 138 -2.63 -5.55 -3.92
C GLN A 138 -2.63 -5.74 -5.44
N PHE A 139 -1.79 -5.00 -6.18
CA PHE A 139 -1.76 -5.09 -7.64
C PHE A 139 -1.46 -6.50 -8.12
N VAL A 140 -0.42 -7.11 -7.61
CA VAL A 140 -0.10 -8.52 -7.92
C VAL A 140 -0.59 -9.41 -6.77
N PRO A 141 -1.42 -10.41 -7.02
CA PRO A 141 -1.99 -10.81 -8.31
C PRO A 141 -3.33 -10.13 -8.66
N ASP A 142 -3.95 -9.42 -7.75
CA ASP A 142 -5.38 -9.12 -7.81
C ASP A 142 -5.78 -8.16 -8.94
N LEU A 143 -5.12 -7.02 -9.03
CA LEU A 143 -5.50 -5.96 -9.97
C LEU A 143 -4.83 -6.09 -11.34
N MET A 144 -3.71 -6.80 -11.44
CA MET A 144 -2.92 -6.91 -12.66
C MET A 144 -3.17 -8.17 -13.47
N SER A 145 -3.90 -9.14 -12.94
CA SER A 145 -4.13 -10.40 -13.64
C SER A 145 -4.93 -10.20 -14.94
N GLY A 146 -4.63 -10.98 -15.97
CA GLY A 146 -5.23 -10.83 -17.29
C GLY A 146 -6.67 -11.35 -17.42
N GLY A 147 -7.27 -11.86 -16.37
CA GLY A 147 -8.62 -12.39 -16.35
C GLY A 147 -9.64 -11.44 -15.75
N GLU A 148 -10.86 -11.93 -15.59
CA GLU A 148 -11.85 -11.27 -14.76
C GLU A 148 -11.37 -11.31 -13.30
N LEU A 149 -11.68 -10.25 -12.54
CA LEU A 149 -11.44 -10.27 -11.11
C LEU A 149 -12.30 -11.37 -10.49
N GLY A 150 -11.64 -12.34 -9.91
CA GLY A 150 -12.30 -13.47 -9.26
C GLY A 150 -13.08 -13.08 -8.01
#